data_73447929bf53d687871066e4e9eaff70
#
_entry.id   73447929bf53d687871066e4e9eaff70
#
_cell.length_a   1.000
_cell.length_b   1.000
_cell.length_c   1.000
_cell.angle_alpha   90.00
_cell.angle_beta   90.00
_cell.angle_gamma   90.00
#
_symmetry.space_group_name_H-M   'P 1'
#
loop_
_entity.id
_entity.type
_entity.pdbx_description
1 polymer ?
#
loop_
_entity_poly.entity_id
_entity_poly.type
_entity_poly.pdbx_seq_one_letter_code
_entity_poly.pdbx_strand_id
1 'polypeptide(L)'
;PLELLSNPRMISGIDAVFNIAEGFGSRNREAWAPILLEMHGVPCIGSDALTLSTSLDKHWTKLIVSQAGVPVVPGVAIQIGEECLTPFDFPLFVKPRFEGSAKGISRNSRVNSQVELNAAIANVHSNYGQDAIVEPFLEGAEYTVAVIGNDSLEVFPVLQRAIDKVSGIGLHAVEEEAGPYADYGLSGYITATLEEKLARFT
;
A
#
# COMPACT_ATOMS: atom_id res chain seq x y z
N PRO A 1 -11.41 -9.75 13.28
CA PRO A 1 -10.94 -9.39 14.63
C PRO A 1 -12.05 -9.40 15.67
N LEU A 2 -13.24 -8.84 15.39
CA LEU A 2 -14.35 -8.78 16.37
C LEU A 2 -14.83 -10.16 16.79
N GLU A 3 -14.87 -11.10 15.88
CA GLU A 3 -15.25 -12.49 16.17
C GLU A 3 -14.21 -13.17 17.06
N LEU A 4 -12.92 -12.96 16.80
CA LEU A 4 -11.83 -13.45 17.63
C LEU A 4 -11.87 -12.83 19.04
N LEU A 5 -12.16 -11.52 19.13
CA LEU A 5 -12.33 -10.83 20.42
C LEU A 5 -13.49 -11.43 21.24
N SER A 6 -14.59 -11.76 20.59
CA SER A 6 -15.78 -12.34 21.27
C SER A 6 -15.66 -13.84 21.54
N ASN A 7 -14.83 -14.57 20.79
CA ASN A 7 -14.65 -16.01 20.93
C ASN A 7 -13.15 -16.41 20.82
N PRO A 8 -12.35 -16.18 21.86
CA PRO A 8 -10.92 -16.52 21.87
C PRO A 8 -10.62 -18.02 21.65
N ARG A 9 -11.62 -18.90 21.90
CA ARG A 9 -11.46 -20.34 21.67
C ARG A 9 -11.19 -20.70 20.20
N MET A 10 -11.48 -19.81 19.27
CA MET A 10 -11.21 -20.02 17.83
C MET A 10 -9.74 -20.26 17.52
N ILE A 11 -8.84 -19.77 18.37
CA ILE A 11 -7.38 -19.94 18.23
C ILE A 11 -6.79 -20.93 19.25
N SER A 12 -7.64 -21.64 20.00
CA SER A 12 -7.18 -22.67 20.93
C SER A 12 -6.61 -23.87 20.19
N GLY A 13 -5.38 -24.25 20.51
CA GLY A 13 -4.68 -25.37 19.86
C GLY A 13 -4.14 -25.06 18.47
N ILE A 14 -4.06 -23.78 18.09
CA ILE A 14 -3.41 -23.32 16.88
C ILE A 14 -1.96 -22.95 17.21
N ASP A 15 -1.01 -23.48 16.45
CA ASP A 15 0.43 -23.25 16.66
C ASP A 15 0.88 -21.89 16.10
N ALA A 16 0.30 -21.45 14.99
CA ALA A 16 0.57 -20.16 14.38
C ALA A 16 -0.57 -19.73 13.45
N VAL A 17 -0.69 -18.42 13.20
CA VAL A 17 -1.66 -17.84 12.27
C VAL A 17 -0.94 -17.10 11.16
N PHE A 18 -1.25 -17.41 9.89
CA PHE A 18 -0.85 -16.63 8.74
C PHE A 18 -1.84 -15.48 8.55
N ASN A 19 -1.38 -14.25 8.82
CA ASN A 19 -2.24 -13.07 8.80
C ASN A 19 -2.40 -12.50 7.38
N ILE A 20 -3.59 -12.65 6.84
CA ILE A 20 -4.04 -12.02 5.58
C ILE A 20 -5.28 -11.13 5.84
N ALA A 21 -5.52 -10.74 7.09
CA ALA A 21 -6.69 -9.97 7.45
C ALA A 21 -6.56 -8.53 6.93
N GLU A 22 -7.57 -8.09 6.18
CA GLU A 22 -7.80 -6.70 5.86
C GLU A 22 -9.04 -6.18 6.58
N GLY A 23 -8.97 -4.97 7.10
CA GLY A 23 -10.06 -4.35 7.82
C GLY A 23 -10.63 -3.13 7.11
N PHE A 24 -11.62 -2.48 7.74
CA PHE A 24 -12.25 -1.26 7.25
C PHE A 24 -12.26 -0.16 8.32
N GLY A 25 -12.29 1.09 7.88
CA GLY A 25 -12.59 2.25 8.69
C GLY A 25 -11.41 2.81 9.48
N SER A 26 -10.87 2.09 10.45
CA SER A 26 -9.80 2.62 11.30
C SER A 26 -8.44 2.61 10.61
N ARG A 27 -7.63 3.63 10.85
CA ARG A 27 -6.21 3.66 10.46
C ARG A 27 -5.35 2.60 11.18
N ASN A 28 -5.87 1.96 12.24
CA ASN A 28 -5.19 0.91 13.01
C ASN A 28 -5.72 -0.49 12.67
N ARG A 29 -6.60 -0.62 11.69
CA ARG A 29 -7.34 -1.86 11.40
C ARG A 29 -6.45 -3.07 11.08
N GLU A 30 -5.31 -2.84 10.44
CA GLU A 30 -4.37 -3.92 10.10
C GLU A 30 -3.65 -4.50 11.32
N ALA A 31 -3.57 -3.73 12.41
CA ALA A 31 -2.96 -4.17 13.65
C ALA A 31 -3.90 -5.01 14.54
N TRP A 32 -5.20 -4.99 14.32
CA TRP A 32 -6.15 -5.63 15.25
C TRP A 32 -5.97 -7.14 15.35
N ALA A 33 -5.76 -7.83 14.24
CA ALA A 33 -5.54 -9.27 14.26
C ALA A 33 -4.21 -9.64 14.94
N PRO A 34 -3.06 -9.05 14.59
CA PRO A 34 -1.79 -9.28 15.29
C PRO A 34 -1.85 -9.01 16.79
N ILE A 35 -2.47 -7.89 17.21
CA ILE A 35 -2.61 -7.56 18.65
C ILE A 35 -3.38 -8.65 19.39
N LEU A 36 -4.50 -9.10 18.85
CA LEU A 36 -5.30 -10.15 19.49
C LEU A 36 -4.53 -11.46 19.57
N LEU A 37 -3.79 -11.84 18.54
CA LEU A 37 -2.96 -13.03 18.54
C LEU A 37 -1.83 -12.94 19.56
N GLU A 38 -1.15 -11.80 19.64
CA GLU A 38 -0.10 -11.52 20.63
C GLU A 38 -0.65 -11.62 22.06
N MET A 39 -1.81 -11.02 22.35
CA MET A 39 -2.47 -11.11 23.66
C MET A 39 -2.81 -12.54 24.07
N HIS A 40 -3.00 -13.45 23.12
CA HIS A 40 -3.29 -14.86 23.37
C HIS A 40 -2.04 -15.75 23.26
N GLY A 41 -0.85 -15.19 23.03
CA GLY A 41 0.39 -15.94 22.90
C GLY A 41 0.46 -16.81 21.64
N VAL A 42 -0.31 -16.49 20.59
CA VAL A 42 -0.30 -17.23 19.33
C VAL A 42 0.61 -16.52 18.32
N PRO A 43 1.65 -17.19 17.80
CA PRO A 43 2.53 -16.61 16.79
C PRO A 43 1.76 -16.15 15.55
N CYS A 44 2.09 -14.95 15.08
CA CYS A 44 1.52 -14.36 13.87
C CYS A 44 2.59 -14.35 12.77
N ILE A 45 2.33 -14.99 11.63
CA ILE A 45 3.18 -14.92 10.45
C ILE A 45 2.75 -13.68 9.65
N GLY A 46 3.66 -12.74 9.51
CA GLY A 46 3.46 -11.43 8.92
C GLY A 46 4.14 -10.34 9.76
N SER A 47 3.97 -9.10 9.38
CA SER A 47 4.49 -7.97 10.16
C SER A 47 3.72 -7.83 11.48
N ASP A 48 4.39 -7.28 12.49
CA ASP A 48 3.76 -7.00 13.77
C ASP A 48 2.75 -5.85 13.71
N ALA A 49 2.01 -5.67 14.80
CA ALA A 49 0.94 -4.68 14.88
C ALA A 49 1.43 -3.24 14.68
N LEU A 50 2.61 -2.90 15.22
CA LEU A 50 3.18 -1.56 15.09
C LEU A 50 3.59 -1.28 13.64
N THR A 51 4.26 -2.24 13.01
CA THR A 51 4.66 -2.16 11.60
C THR A 51 3.45 -2.00 10.69
N LEU A 52 2.40 -2.81 10.89
CA LEU A 52 1.17 -2.73 10.08
C LEU A 52 0.43 -1.40 10.26
N SER A 53 0.30 -0.91 11.50
CA SER A 53 -0.31 0.41 11.74
C SER A 53 0.49 1.54 11.10
N THR A 54 1.82 1.47 11.19
CA THR A 54 2.72 2.50 10.66
C THR A 54 2.73 2.47 9.13
N SER A 55 2.87 1.29 8.54
CA SER A 55 2.98 1.13 7.09
C SER A 55 1.68 1.43 6.35
N LEU A 56 0.53 1.33 7.01
CA LEU A 56 -0.75 1.73 6.45
C LEU A 56 -0.83 3.24 6.22
N ASP A 57 -0.20 4.05 7.09
CA ASP A 57 -0.10 5.50 6.91
C ASP A 57 1.05 5.84 5.93
N LYS A 58 0.71 6.08 4.67
CA LYS A 58 1.69 6.37 3.61
C LYS A 58 2.56 7.59 3.90
N HIS A 59 2.02 8.59 4.59
CA HIS A 59 2.78 9.79 4.95
C HIS A 59 3.83 9.48 6.01
N TRP A 60 3.44 8.80 7.08
CA TRP A 60 4.37 8.42 8.15
C TRP A 60 5.40 7.40 7.69
N THR A 61 4.99 6.42 6.88
CA THR A 61 5.92 5.45 6.28
C THR A 61 7.03 6.15 5.52
N LYS A 62 6.69 7.12 4.66
CA LYS A 62 7.69 7.90 3.92
C LYS A 62 8.66 8.63 4.83
N LEU A 63 8.16 9.26 5.90
CA LEU A 63 9.02 9.95 6.86
C LEU A 63 9.99 9.00 7.55
N ILE A 64 9.51 7.83 8.00
CA ILE A 64 10.34 6.85 8.70
C ILE A 64 11.41 6.26 7.78
N VAL A 65 11.04 5.79 6.59
CA VAL A 65 12.00 5.14 5.69
C VAL A 65 13.00 6.14 5.12
N SER A 66 12.61 7.41 4.93
CA SER A 66 13.53 8.46 4.50
C SER A 66 14.61 8.76 5.55
N GLN A 67 14.28 8.67 6.84
CA GLN A 67 15.27 8.81 7.93
C GLN A 67 16.30 7.66 7.93
N ALA A 68 15.95 6.50 7.39
CA ALA A 68 16.87 5.40 7.18
C ALA A 68 17.69 5.51 5.87
N GLY A 69 17.60 6.65 5.18
CA GLY A 69 18.32 6.91 3.92
C GLY A 69 17.69 6.28 2.67
N VAL A 70 16.49 5.71 2.77
CA VAL A 70 15.78 5.18 1.63
C VAL A 70 15.17 6.32 0.80
N PRO A 71 15.45 6.42 -0.51
CA PRO A 71 14.85 7.43 -1.36
C PRO A 71 13.32 7.27 -1.41
N VAL A 72 12.60 8.36 -1.19
CA VAL A 72 11.13 8.40 -1.27
C VAL A 72 10.68 9.51 -2.20
N VAL A 73 9.55 9.31 -2.89
CA VAL A 73 8.91 10.38 -3.64
C VAL A 73 8.40 11.43 -2.66
N PRO A 74 8.72 12.72 -2.82
CA PRO A 74 8.14 13.76 -1.98
C PRO A 74 6.61 13.77 -2.15
N GLY A 75 5.89 14.14 -1.12
CA GLY A 75 4.43 14.19 -1.17
C GLY A 75 3.84 14.98 -0.02
N VAL A 76 2.64 15.44 -0.23
CA VAL A 76 1.84 16.18 0.76
C VAL A 76 0.56 15.42 1.08
N ALA A 77 0.13 15.51 2.33
CA ALA A 77 -1.17 15.00 2.77
C ALA A 77 -2.14 16.17 2.80
N ILE A 78 -3.24 16.08 2.05
CA ILE A 78 -4.29 17.09 1.98
C ILE A 78 -5.45 16.63 2.85
N GLN A 79 -5.74 17.40 3.90
CA GLN A 79 -6.81 17.09 4.83
C GLN A 79 -8.19 17.36 4.22
N ILE A 80 -9.22 16.71 4.77
CA ILE A 80 -10.60 16.95 4.34
C ILE A 80 -10.96 18.43 4.56
N GLY A 81 -11.40 19.09 3.50
CA GLY A 81 -11.75 20.50 3.52
C GLY A 81 -10.59 21.47 3.28
N GLU A 82 -9.37 20.95 3.13
CA GLU A 82 -8.20 21.75 2.79
C GLU A 82 -8.08 21.95 1.28
N GLU A 83 -7.70 23.15 0.85
CA GLU A 83 -7.41 23.45 -0.54
C GLU A 83 -6.00 22.94 -0.89
N CYS A 84 -5.85 22.28 -2.03
CA CYS A 84 -4.57 21.77 -2.47
C CYS A 84 -3.76 22.81 -3.24
N LEU A 85 -2.78 23.38 -2.57
CA LEU A 85 -1.72 24.18 -3.16
C LEU A 85 -0.45 23.30 -3.24
N THR A 86 -0.34 22.51 -4.30
CA THR A 86 0.82 21.62 -4.47
C THR A 86 2.06 22.36 -4.95
N PRO A 87 3.25 22.06 -4.39
CA PRO A 87 4.52 22.60 -4.89
C PRO A 87 5.09 21.78 -6.06
N PHE A 88 4.37 20.76 -6.53
CA PHE A 88 4.87 19.81 -7.54
C PHE A 88 4.30 20.11 -8.92
N ASP A 89 5.09 19.82 -9.95
CA ASP A 89 4.67 19.87 -11.35
C ASP A 89 3.86 18.62 -11.74
N PHE A 90 2.97 18.78 -12.73
CA PHE A 90 2.21 17.65 -13.29
C PHE A 90 3.10 16.80 -14.21
N PRO A 91 2.82 15.49 -14.36
CA PRO A 91 1.70 14.75 -13.78
C PRO A 91 1.89 14.40 -12.31
N LEU A 92 0.78 14.42 -11.56
CA LEU A 92 0.74 14.03 -10.15
C LEU A 92 -0.03 12.73 -9.95
N PHE A 93 0.16 12.13 -8.78
CA PHE A 93 -0.55 10.93 -8.35
C PHE A 93 -1.29 11.17 -7.05
N VAL A 94 -2.60 10.86 -7.04
CA VAL A 94 -3.48 11.05 -5.90
C VAL A 94 -3.97 9.70 -5.40
N LYS A 95 -3.86 9.47 -4.10
CA LYS A 95 -4.28 8.22 -3.45
C LYS A 95 -4.75 8.44 -2.03
N PRO A 96 -5.61 7.56 -1.46
CA PRO A 96 -5.98 7.61 -0.05
C PRO A 96 -4.75 7.39 0.85
N ARG A 97 -4.70 8.11 1.98
CA ARG A 97 -3.59 8.04 2.92
C ARG A 97 -3.48 6.68 3.62
N PHE A 98 -4.62 6.11 4.04
CA PHE A 98 -4.68 4.93 4.92
C PHE A 98 -5.23 3.67 4.24
N GLU A 99 -5.23 3.58 2.91
CA GLU A 99 -5.66 2.36 2.21
C GLU A 99 -4.48 1.49 1.80
N GLY A 100 -4.71 0.18 1.78
CA GLY A 100 -3.82 -0.85 1.23
C GLY A 100 -4.40 -1.47 -0.05
N SER A 101 -3.70 -2.48 -0.60
CA SER A 101 -4.18 -3.31 -1.72
C SER A 101 -4.74 -2.54 -2.91
N ALA A 102 -4.11 -1.41 -3.24
CA ALA A 102 -4.51 -0.49 -4.30
C ALA A 102 -5.92 0.13 -4.17
N LYS A 103 -6.61 -0.02 -3.03
CA LYS A 103 -7.91 0.61 -2.81
C LYS A 103 -7.83 2.13 -3.00
N GLY A 104 -8.74 2.66 -3.81
CA GLY A 104 -8.80 4.08 -4.15
C GLY A 104 -7.81 4.52 -5.21
N ILE A 105 -7.12 3.59 -5.86
CA ILE A 105 -6.28 3.85 -7.02
C ILE A 105 -7.03 3.41 -8.28
N SER A 106 -7.07 4.31 -9.26
CA SER A 106 -7.65 4.08 -10.58
C SER A 106 -6.87 4.85 -11.63
N ARG A 107 -7.26 4.77 -12.90
CA ARG A 107 -6.67 5.61 -13.96
C ARG A 107 -6.77 7.10 -13.66
N ASN A 108 -7.83 7.52 -12.95
CA ASN A 108 -8.03 8.91 -12.53
C ASN A 108 -7.13 9.34 -11.36
N SER A 109 -6.35 8.44 -10.78
CA SER A 109 -5.36 8.78 -9.75
C SER A 109 -4.12 9.48 -10.33
N ARG A 110 -3.81 9.29 -11.63
CA ARG A 110 -2.83 10.10 -12.35
C ARG A 110 -3.54 11.32 -12.92
N VAL A 111 -3.10 12.49 -12.51
CA VAL A 111 -3.71 13.77 -12.86
C VAL A 111 -2.71 14.68 -13.59
N ASN A 112 -3.18 15.42 -14.59
CA ASN A 112 -2.35 16.22 -15.48
C ASN A 112 -2.71 17.73 -15.41
N SER A 113 -3.69 18.08 -14.59
CA SER A 113 -4.16 19.45 -14.43
C SER A 113 -4.70 19.70 -13.01
N GLN A 114 -4.79 20.98 -12.62
CA GLN A 114 -5.36 21.37 -11.35
C GLN A 114 -6.84 20.96 -11.22
N VAL A 115 -7.59 20.93 -12.33
CA VAL A 115 -8.99 20.51 -12.33
C VAL A 115 -9.09 19.01 -12.00
N GLU A 116 -8.27 18.18 -12.64
CA GLU A 116 -8.19 16.76 -12.35
C GLU A 116 -7.70 16.49 -10.92
N LEU A 117 -6.70 17.24 -10.44
CA LEU A 117 -6.20 17.15 -9.08
C LEU A 117 -7.31 17.38 -8.04
N ASN A 118 -8.04 18.47 -8.20
CA ASN A 118 -9.13 18.80 -7.28
C ASN A 118 -10.22 17.73 -7.30
N ALA A 119 -10.57 17.20 -8.47
CA ALA A 119 -11.55 16.13 -8.61
C ALA A 119 -11.07 14.82 -7.95
N ALA A 120 -9.79 14.44 -8.13
CA ALA A 120 -9.23 13.24 -7.52
C ALA A 120 -9.15 13.35 -5.99
N ILE A 121 -8.76 14.50 -5.44
CA ILE A 121 -8.77 14.76 -4.00
C ILE A 121 -10.20 14.68 -3.45
N ALA A 122 -11.16 15.33 -4.09
CA ALA A 122 -12.56 15.29 -3.69
C ALA A 122 -13.12 13.84 -3.70
N ASN A 123 -12.72 13.04 -4.67
CA ASN A 123 -13.07 11.62 -4.74
C ASN A 123 -12.53 10.84 -3.52
N VAL A 124 -11.26 11.04 -3.15
CA VAL A 124 -10.68 10.42 -1.95
C VAL A 124 -11.44 10.85 -0.69
N HIS A 125 -11.66 12.13 -0.51
CA HIS A 125 -12.34 12.67 0.66
C HIS A 125 -13.78 12.14 0.78
N SER A 126 -14.55 12.10 -0.31
CA SER A 126 -15.95 11.68 -0.29
C SER A 126 -16.14 10.17 -0.14
N ASN A 127 -15.32 9.37 -0.80
CA ASN A 127 -15.50 7.92 -0.84
C ASN A 127 -14.76 7.18 0.28
N TYR A 128 -13.67 7.75 0.79
CA TYR A 128 -12.83 7.12 1.82
C TYR A 128 -12.87 7.83 3.17
N GLY A 129 -13.37 9.07 3.24
CA GLY A 129 -13.45 9.84 4.48
C GLY A 129 -12.10 10.08 5.16
N GLN A 130 -11.04 10.23 4.37
CA GLN A 130 -9.66 10.36 4.86
C GLN A 130 -8.85 11.35 4.01
N ASP A 131 -7.67 11.71 4.50
CA ASP A 131 -6.73 12.57 3.78
C ASP A 131 -6.32 11.94 2.44
N ALA A 132 -6.07 12.79 1.46
CA ALA A 132 -5.46 12.41 0.19
C ALA A 132 -3.94 12.65 0.22
N ILE A 133 -3.15 11.69 -0.29
CA ILE A 133 -1.73 11.91 -0.58
C ILE A 133 -1.62 12.37 -2.02
N VAL A 134 -0.91 13.47 -2.22
CA VAL A 134 -0.54 14.03 -3.54
C VAL A 134 0.97 13.99 -3.68
N GLU A 135 1.45 13.37 -4.75
CA GLU A 135 2.89 13.20 -5.03
C GLU A 135 3.17 13.28 -6.53
N PRO A 136 4.40 13.61 -6.97
CA PRO A 136 4.78 13.46 -8.37
C PRO A 136 4.53 12.04 -8.88
N PHE A 137 3.99 11.92 -10.08
CA PHE A 137 3.84 10.61 -10.72
C PHE A 137 5.19 10.11 -11.22
N LEU A 138 5.64 8.96 -10.74
CA LEU A 138 6.86 8.32 -11.24
C LEU A 138 6.53 7.42 -12.42
N GLU A 139 7.12 7.75 -13.56
CA GLU A 139 7.09 6.85 -14.73
C GLU A 139 8.14 5.76 -14.56
N GLY A 140 7.79 4.54 -14.93
CA GLY A 140 8.71 3.41 -14.90
C GLY A 140 8.09 2.12 -14.45
N ALA A 141 8.94 1.14 -14.17
CA ALA A 141 8.51 -0.18 -13.72
C ALA A 141 8.24 -0.19 -12.21
N GLU A 142 7.24 -0.94 -11.80
CA GLU A 142 6.92 -1.21 -10.41
C GLU A 142 7.52 -2.54 -9.96
N TYR A 143 8.16 -2.55 -8.80
CA TYR A 143 8.79 -3.74 -8.23
C TYR A 143 8.30 -4.00 -6.82
N THR A 144 8.28 -5.28 -6.44
CA THR A 144 8.03 -5.73 -5.07
C THR A 144 9.09 -6.74 -4.64
N VAL A 145 9.43 -6.71 -3.36
CA VAL A 145 10.39 -7.64 -2.75
C VAL A 145 9.79 -8.15 -1.46
N ALA A 146 9.74 -9.46 -1.30
CA ALA A 146 9.35 -10.07 -0.04
C ALA A 146 10.58 -10.27 0.85
N VAL A 147 10.43 -10.03 2.13
CA VAL A 147 11.46 -10.24 3.16
C VAL A 147 10.83 -11.00 4.30
N ILE A 148 11.50 -12.06 4.78
CA ILE A 148 11.07 -12.81 5.96
C ILE A 148 12.22 -12.94 6.97
N GLY A 149 11.88 -13.18 8.22
CA GLY A 149 12.81 -13.34 9.33
C GLY A 149 12.71 -12.23 10.34
N ASN A 150 13.35 -12.44 11.51
CA ASN A 150 13.44 -11.46 12.60
C ASN A 150 14.93 -11.06 12.79
N ASP A 151 15.70 -11.92 13.43
CA ASP A 151 17.12 -11.63 13.69
C ASP A 151 18.01 -11.83 12.44
N SER A 152 17.62 -12.75 11.58
CA SER A 152 18.24 -13.01 10.28
C SER A 152 17.20 -12.85 9.20
N LEU A 153 17.43 -11.91 8.30
CA LEU A 153 16.49 -11.62 7.22
C LEU A 153 16.86 -12.40 5.96
N GLU A 154 15.87 -13.04 5.36
CA GLU A 154 15.94 -13.62 4.03
C GLU A 154 15.17 -12.73 3.05
N VAL A 155 15.88 -12.24 2.03
CA VAL A 155 15.35 -11.39 0.98
C VAL A 155 15.06 -12.26 -0.25
N PHE A 156 13.80 -12.26 -0.67
CA PHE A 156 13.37 -13.00 -1.85
C PHE A 156 13.72 -12.28 -3.16
N PRO A 157 13.69 -12.99 -4.30
CA PRO A 157 13.91 -12.36 -5.61
C PRO A 157 12.95 -11.21 -5.86
N VAL A 158 13.45 -10.18 -6.51
CA VAL A 158 12.65 -9.00 -6.91
C VAL A 158 11.65 -9.42 -7.98
N LEU A 159 10.38 -9.07 -7.78
CA LEU A 159 9.32 -9.29 -8.74
C LEU A 159 8.93 -7.95 -9.39
N GLN A 160 8.89 -7.91 -10.70
CA GLN A 160 8.34 -6.79 -11.45
C GLN A 160 6.83 -6.97 -11.62
N ARG A 161 6.05 -5.95 -11.26
CA ARG A 161 4.60 -5.95 -11.49
C ARG A 161 4.27 -5.46 -12.90
N ALA A 162 3.21 -6.01 -13.47
CA ALA A 162 2.68 -5.52 -14.74
C ALA A 162 2.06 -4.12 -14.57
N ILE A 163 2.23 -3.29 -15.59
CA ILE A 163 1.76 -1.91 -15.63
C ILE A 163 0.75 -1.76 -16.78
N ASP A 164 -0.35 -1.07 -16.54
CA ASP A 164 -1.26 -0.61 -17.60
C ASP A 164 -0.51 0.38 -18.50
N LYS A 165 -0.36 0.03 -19.77
CA LYS A 165 0.45 0.81 -20.73
C LYS A 165 -0.10 2.20 -21.03
N VAL A 166 -1.38 2.43 -20.74
CA VAL A 166 -2.06 3.70 -21.02
C VAL A 166 -1.86 4.68 -19.86
N SER A 167 -2.12 4.24 -18.64
CA SER A 167 -2.03 5.09 -17.45
C SER A 167 -0.65 5.08 -16.80
N GLY A 168 0.16 4.05 -17.02
CA GLY A 168 1.41 3.80 -16.30
C GLY A 168 1.22 3.32 -14.86
N ILE A 169 -0.02 3.00 -14.46
CA ILE A 169 -0.37 2.52 -13.13
C ILE A 169 -0.28 0.99 -13.09
N GLY A 170 0.05 0.42 -11.93
CA GLY A 170 0.08 -1.04 -11.75
C GLY A 170 -1.22 -1.69 -12.20
N LEU A 171 -1.11 -2.71 -13.06
CA LEU A 171 -2.28 -3.36 -13.68
C LEU A 171 -3.27 -3.88 -12.65
N HIS A 172 -2.79 -4.38 -11.51
CA HIS A 172 -3.61 -4.85 -10.39
C HIS A 172 -4.55 -3.78 -9.79
N ALA A 173 -4.21 -2.48 -9.93
CA ALA A 173 -5.05 -1.39 -9.45
C ALA A 173 -6.13 -0.99 -10.44
N VAL A 174 -5.92 -1.29 -11.73
CA VAL A 174 -6.81 -0.87 -12.83
C VAL A 174 -7.77 -2.00 -13.21
N GLU A 175 -7.40 -3.25 -12.94
CA GLU A 175 -8.21 -4.44 -13.24
C GLU A 175 -9.40 -4.60 -12.29
N GLU A 176 -9.36 -4.02 -11.08
CA GLU A 176 -10.53 -3.96 -10.22
C GLU A 176 -11.70 -3.20 -10.87
N GLU A 177 -11.43 -2.31 -11.83
CA GLU A 177 -12.46 -1.64 -12.63
C GLU A 177 -13.05 -2.55 -13.72
N ALA A 178 -12.35 -3.63 -14.12
CA ALA A 178 -12.75 -4.54 -15.18
C ALA A 178 -13.69 -5.68 -14.72
N GLY A 179 -13.91 -5.82 -13.41
CA GLY A 179 -14.80 -6.83 -12.81
C GLY A 179 -14.16 -8.21 -12.60
N PRO A 180 -14.88 -9.14 -11.92
CA PRO A 180 -14.31 -10.38 -11.38
C PRO A 180 -13.92 -11.45 -12.42
N TYR A 181 -14.01 -11.16 -13.70
CA TYR A 181 -13.71 -12.09 -14.80
C TYR A 181 -12.64 -11.58 -15.77
N ALA A 182 -11.87 -10.55 -15.38
CA ALA A 182 -10.69 -10.18 -16.14
C ALA A 182 -9.72 -11.37 -16.13
N ASP A 183 -9.30 -11.82 -17.31
CA ASP A 183 -8.34 -12.92 -17.47
C ASP A 183 -6.98 -12.44 -16.92
N TYR A 184 -6.74 -12.72 -15.66
CA TYR A 184 -5.46 -12.49 -15.00
C TYR A 184 -4.43 -13.46 -15.53
N GLY A 185 -4.03 -13.31 -16.78
CA GLY A 185 -2.93 -14.08 -17.32
C GLY A 185 -1.75 -14.01 -16.34
N LEU A 186 -1.15 -15.15 -16.01
CA LEU A 186 0.01 -15.29 -15.10
C LEU A 186 1.22 -14.43 -15.48
N SER A 187 1.11 -13.59 -16.49
CA SER A 187 2.09 -12.61 -16.95
C SER A 187 2.24 -11.37 -16.08
N GLY A 188 1.47 -11.23 -14.99
CA GLY A 188 1.51 -10.04 -14.13
C GLY A 188 2.81 -9.86 -13.34
N TYR A 189 3.61 -10.90 -13.19
CA TYR A 189 4.86 -10.85 -12.45
C TYR A 189 6.01 -11.39 -13.28
N ILE A 190 7.00 -10.57 -13.54
CA ILE A 190 8.24 -10.97 -14.19
C ILE A 190 9.34 -10.96 -13.14
N THR A 191 10.00 -12.10 -12.94
CA THR A 191 11.17 -12.17 -12.06
C THR A 191 12.28 -11.30 -12.63
N ALA A 192 12.70 -10.29 -11.88
CA ALA A 192 13.86 -9.47 -12.23
C ALA A 192 15.07 -9.98 -11.45
N THR A 193 16.21 -10.14 -12.13
CA THR A 193 17.46 -10.39 -11.41
C THR A 193 17.90 -9.13 -10.67
N LEU A 194 18.19 -9.31 -9.39
CA LEU A 194 18.57 -8.21 -8.47
C LEU A 194 19.80 -7.44 -8.99
N GLU A 195 20.74 -8.14 -9.61
CA GLU A 195 22.03 -7.61 -10.06
C GLU A 195 21.93 -6.58 -11.18
N GLU A 196 21.01 -6.73 -12.12
CA GLU A 196 20.89 -5.83 -13.27
C GLU A 196 20.18 -4.51 -12.94
N LYS A 197 19.42 -4.48 -11.86
CA LYS A 197 18.51 -3.34 -11.59
C LYS A 197 18.87 -2.54 -10.35
N LEU A 198 19.48 -3.14 -9.33
CA LEU A 198 20.07 -2.42 -8.20
C LEU A 198 21.34 -1.66 -8.58
N ALA A 199 22.10 -2.12 -9.59
CA ALA A 199 23.27 -1.42 -10.11
C ALA A 199 22.94 -0.01 -10.70
N ARG A 200 21.67 0.33 -10.82
CA ARG A 200 21.23 1.69 -11.26
C ARG A 200 20.90 2.61 -10.10
N PHE A 201 20.93 2.12 -8.84
CA PHE A 201 20.60 2.89 -7.63
C PHE A 201 21.79 3.06 -6.68
N THR A 202 22.95 2.53 -7.03
CA THR A 202 24.25 2.81 -6.42
C THR A 202 25.07 3.77 -7.28
#